data_b43150431ce38fe41f117eca3e8b876f
#
_entry.id   b43150431ce38fe41f117eca3e8b876f
#
_cell.length_a   1.000
_cell.length_b   1.000
_cell.length_c   1.000
_cell.angle_alpha   90.00
_cell.angle_beta   90.00
_cell.angle_gamma   90.00
#
_symmetry.space_group_name_H-M   'P 1'
#
loop_
_entity.id
_entity.type
_entity.pdbx_description
1 polymer ?
#
loop_
_entity_poly.entity_id
_entity_poly.type
_entity_poly.pdbx_seq_one_letter_code
_entity_poly.pdbx_strand_id
1 'polypeptide(L)'
;MATVFPSRDNFLGSLSEVQRILRRARRSRSITAEYNICIKSALLFLVAKFEAFLEDVISEYVQVVENTGLCPSELPDVLKLHCADNLIDEKFISDLRHHRPSALRTIERVSKLCIGEDSVTSLDLDKTFDYGRHGQKAIVRLFSRIGVTDVFESCPIFEYVQTITGRVRVPIHIQGDINALTNYRNTILHDDVTPSVTHQQIRDYQKHLVQFSNRLIRVLDDRVSHIVR
;
A
#
# COMPACT_ATOMS: atom_id res chain seq x y z
N MET A 1 -8.75 -7.31 -21.08
CA MET A 1 -9.56 -6.91 -19.92
C MET A 1 -8.93 -5.65 -19.36
N ALA A 2 -9.71 -4.59 -19.17
CA ALA A 2 -9.22 -3.40 -18.45
C ALA A 2 -8.83 -3.84 -17.02
N THR A 3 -7.67 -3.39 -16.54
CA THR A 3 -7.22 -3.68 -15.18
C THR A 3 -8.22 -3.06 -14.21
N VAL A 4 -8.73 -3.86 -13.28
CA VAL A 4 -9.65 -3.39 -12.23
C VAL A 4 -8.94 -2.38 -11.30
N PHE A 5 -7.60 -2.37 -11.31
CA PHE A 5 -6.74 -1.52 -10.48
C PHE A 5 -5.83 -0.63 -11.34
N PRO A 6 -6.30 0.55 -11.78
CA PRO A 6 -5.50 1.52 -12.55
C PRO A 6 -4.30 2.08 -11.77
N SER A 7 -4.33 2.10 -10.43
CA SER A 7 -3.20 2.51 -9.57
C SER A 7 -1.90 1.79 -9.92
N ARG A 8 -1.96 0.54 -10.36
CA ARG A 8 -0.79 -0.21 -10.82
C ARG A 8 -0.11 0.48 -12.01
N ASP A 9 -0.86 0.83 -13.02
CA ASP A 9 -0.30 1.42 -14.24
C ASP A 9 0.17 2.86 -13.97
N ASN A 10 -0.52 3.60 -13.10
CA ASN A 10 -0.09 4.90 -12.59
C ASN A 10 1.24 4.79 -11.85
N PHE A 11 1.39 3.80 -10.94
CA PHE A 11 2.65 3.55 -10.24
C PHE A 11 3.78 3.26 -11.21
N LEU A 12 3.59 2.30 -12.13
CA LEU A 12 4.60 1.92 -13.13
C LEU A 12 5.03 3.12 -14.00
N GLY A 13 4.07 3.91 -14.47
CA GLY A 13 4.32 5.14 -15.26
C GLY A 13 5.13 6.17 -14.47
N SER A 14 4.78 6.36 -13.19
CA SER A 14 5.44 7.33 -12.30
C SER A 14 6.92 7.00 -12.03
N LEU A 15 7.31 5.73 -12.09
CA LEU A 15 8.71 5.31 -11.88
C LEU A 15 9.67 5.84 -12.96
N SER A 16 9.17 6.31 -14.09
CA SER A 16 9.99 6.97 -15.12
C SER A 16 10.76 8.18 -14.59
N GLU A 17 10.21 8.90 -13.61
CA GLU A 17 10.87 10.03 -12.95
C GLU A 17 12.04 9.57 -12.10
N VAL A 18 11.84 8.54 -11.28
CA VAL A 18 12.91 7.90 -10.49
C VAL A 18 14.05 7.45 -11.40
N GLN A 19 13.72 6.82 -12.53
CA GLN A 19 14.72 6.38 -13.51
C GLN A 19 15.49 7.54 -14.15
N ARG A 20 14.84 8.70 -14.39
CA ARG A 20 15.52 9.90 -14.89
C ARG A 20 16.52 10.44 -13.87
N ILE A 21 16.12 10.49 -12.59
CA ILE A 21 17.02 10.92 -11.50
C ILE A 21 18.22 9.97 -11.37
N LEU A 22 17.97 8.65 -11.40
CA LEU A 22 19.05 7.64 -11.31
C LEU A 22 20.00 7.68 -12.51
N ARG A 23 19.51 8.00 -13.72
CA ARG A 23 20.37 8.24 -14.90
C ARG A 23 21.25 9.47 -14.70
N ARG A 24 20.73 10.55 -14.08
CA ARG A 24 21.52 11.72 -13.73
C ARG A 24 22.55 11.38 -12.67
N ALA A 25 22.18 10.70 -11.59
CA ALA A 25 23.12 10.22 -10.56
C ALA A 25 24.30 9.46 -11.18
N ARG A 26 24.02 8.54 -12.11
CA ARG A 26 25.09 7.78 -12.80
C ARG A 26 26.07 8.69 -13.57
N ARG A 27 25.55 9.75 -14.21
CA ARG A 27 26.38 10.71 -14.98
C ARG A 27 27.20 11.63 -14.08
N SER A 28 26.65 12.03 -12.93
CA SER A 28 27.29 12.93 -11.96
C SER A 28 28.11 12.18 -10.91
N ARG A 29 28.49 10.92 -11.16
CA ARG A 29 29.19 10.08 -10.17
C ARG A 29 30.53 10.65 -9.68
N SER A 30 31.18 11.44 -10.50
CA SER A 30 32.43 12.15 -10.15
C SER A 30 32.18 13.45 -9.36
N ILE A 31 30.96 13.95 -9.28
CA ILE A 31 30.56 15.17 -8.59
C ILE A 31 29.75 14.77 -7.38
N THR A 32 30.42 14.57 -6.23
CA THR A 32 29.79 13.99 -5.02
C THR A 32 28.52 14.72 -4.58
N ALA A 33 28.49 16.05 -4.62
CA ALA A 33 27.33 16.83 -4.20
C ALA A 33 26.11 16.56 -5.09
N GLU A 34 26.24 16.59 -6.42
CA GLU A 34 25.15 16.27 -7.34
C GLU A 34 24.71 14.81 -7.22
N TYR A 35 25.65 13.90 -7.11
CA TYR A 35 25.35 12.49 -6.92
C TYR A 35 24.49 12.26 -5.68
N ASN A 36 24.87 12.86 -4.54
CA ASN A 36 24.15 12.75 -3.28
C ASN A 36 22.74 13.33 -3.36
N ILE A 37 22.57 14.49 -3.99
CA ILE A 37 21.25 15.09 -4.23
C ILE A 37 20.37 14.14 -5.05
N CYS A 38 20.91 13.56 -6.12
CA CYS A 38 20.17 12.62 -6.95
C CYS A 38 19.78 11.34 -6.19
N ILE A 39 20.67 10.81 -5.34
CA ILE A 39 20.40 9.63 -4.51
C ILE A 39 19.27 9.92 -3.51
N LYS A 40 19.36 11.03 -2.75
CA LYS A 40 18.31 11.46 -1.83
C LYS A 40 16.97 11.61 -2.54
N SER A 41 16.95 12.35 -3.65
CA SER A 41 15.73 12.58 -4.42
C SER A 41 15.14 11.28 -4.95
N ALA A 42 15.94 10.38 -5.52
CA ALA A 42 15.47 9.10 -6.06
C ALA A 42 14.82 8.23 -4.98
N LEU A 43 15.42 8.17 -3.79
CA LEU A 43 14.86 7.42 -2.65
C LEU A 43 13.54 8.01 -2.18
N LEU A 44 13.48 9.34 -1.95
CA LEU A 44 12.24 10.00 -1.51
C LEU A 44 11.11 9.82 -2.51
N PHE A 45 11.38 10.01 -3.81
CA PHE A 45 10.38 9.79 -4.85
C PHE A 45 9.93 8.33 -4.94
N LEU A 46 10.87 7.36 -4.84
CA LEU A 46 10.53 5.95 -4.91
C LEU A 46 9.60 5.54 -3.76
N VAL A 47 9.91 5.95 -2.53
CA VAL A 47 9.09 5.66 -1.35
C VAL A 47 7.73 6.33 -1.46
N ALA A 48 7.67 7.63 -1.75
CA ALA A 48 6.41 8.36 -1.86
C ALA A 48 5.47 7.78 -2.93
N LYS A 49 6.02 7.40 -4.10
CA LYS A 49 5.22 6.76 -5.17
C LYS A 49 4.71 5.38 -4.80
N PHE A 50 5.49 4.63 -4.03
CA PHE A 50 5.07 3.32 -3.56
C PHE A 50 4.00 3.43 -2.46
N GLU A 51 4.15 4.37 -1.52
CA GLU A 51 3.14 4.65 -0.48
C GLU A 51 1.81 5.07 -1.13
N ALA A 52 1.84 6.03 -2.07
CA ALA A 52 0.66 6.45 -2.81
C ALA A 52 -0.01 5.27 -3.56
N PHE A 53 0.77 4.42 -4.23
CA PHE A 53 0.24 3.22 -4.87
C PHE A 53 -0.52 2.31 -3.89
N LEU A 54 0.00 2.10 -2.68
CA LEU A 54 -0.65 1.23 -1.69
C LEU A 54 -1.96 1.84 -1.17
N GLU A 55 -2.04 3.15 -0.99
CA GLU A 55 -3.28 3.85 -0.62
C GLU A 55 -4.31 3.80 -1.77
N ASP A 56 -3.87 4.08 -2.99
CA ASP A 56 -4.72 4.06 -4.18
C ASP A 56 -5.32 2.67 -4.40
N VAL A 57 -4.53 1.61 -4.29
CA VAL A 57 -5.01 0.24 -4.52
C VAL A 57 -6.04 -0.21 -3.49
N ILE A 58 -5.90 0.22 -2.22
CA ILE A 58 -6.93 -0.01 -1.20
C ILE A 58 -8.21 0.74 -1.54
N SER A 59 -8.07 2.00 -1.98
CA SER A 59 -9.22 2.83 -2.38
C SER A 59 -9.97 2.22 -3.55
N GLU A 60 -9.25 1.71 -4.55
CA GLU A 60 -9.81 1.01 -5.70
C GLU A 60 -10.49 -0.30 -5.30
N TYR A 61 -9.86 -1.09 -4.39
CA TYR A 61 -10.46 -2.32 -3.88
C TYR A 61 -11.82 -2.04 -3.21
N VAL A 62 -11.86 -1.04 -2.31
CA VAL A 62 -13.11 -0.63 -1.64
C VAL A 62 -14.15 -0.20 -2.66
N GLN A 63 -13.78 0.63 -3.64
CA GLN A 63 -14.69 1.09 -4.69
C GLN A 63 -15.25 -0.07 -5.53
N VAL A 64 -14.43 -1.07 -5.83
CA VAL A 64 -14.89 -2.27 -6.53
C VAL A 64 -15.92 -3.01 -5.70
N VAL A 65 -15.66 -3.22 -4.40
CA VAL A 65 -16.61 -3.88 -3.48
C VAL A 65 -17.93 -3.09 -3.38
N GLU A 66 -17.87 -1.77 -3.22
CA GLU A 66 -19.06 -0.90 -3.20
C GLU A 66 -19.89 -1.02 -4.49
N ASN A 67 -19.23 -1.12 -5.63
CA ASN A 67 -19.91 -1.22 -6.94
C ASN A 67 -20.49 -2.60 -7.23
N THR A 68 -20.20 -3.63 -6.42
CA THR A 68 -20.80 -4.97 -6.61
C THR A 68 -22.24 -5.05 -6.17
N GLY A 69 -22.72 -4.11 -5.35
CA GLY A 69 -24.08 -4.12 -4.80
C GLY A 69 -24.33 -5.24 -3.80
N LEU A 70 -23.30 -5.75 -3.14
CA LEU A 70 -23.38 -6.81 -2.13
C LEU A 70 -24.17 -6.35 -0.90
N CYS A 71 -24.89 -7.31 -0.30
CA CYS A 71 -25.52 -7.11 1.00
C CYS A 71 -24.49 -7.30 2.14
N PRO A 72 -24.73 -6.74 3.33
CA PRO A 72 -23.84 -6.90 4.49
C PRO A 72 -23.49 -8.36 4.82
N SER A 73 -24.43 -9.29 4.62
CA SER A 73 -24.19 -10.73 4.85
C SER A 73 -23.15 -11.35 3.93
N GLU A 74 -22.91 -10.74 2.77
CA GLU A 74 -21.96 -11.21 1.76
C GLU A 74 -20.56 -10.56 1.92
N LEU A 75 -20.47 -9.47 2.71
CA LEU A 75 -19.20 -8.80 2.97
C LEU A 75 -18.37 -9.58 4.00
N PRO A 76 -17.02 -9.63 3.83
CA PRO A 76 -16.13 -10.17 4.83
C PRO A 76 -16.30 -9.47 6.19
N ASP A 77 -16.40 -10.25 7.28
CA ASP A 77 -16.59 -9.71 8.63
C ASP A 77 -15.46 -8.74 9.03
N VAL A 78 -14.22 -9.02 8.64
CA VAL A 78 -13.07 -8.15 8.91
C VAL A 78 -13.29 -6.76 8.30
N LEU A 79 -13.80 -6.68 7.08
CA LEU A 79 -14.08 -5.41 6.41
C LEU A 79 -15.20 -4.65 7.14
N LYS A 80 -16.28 -5.34 7.51
CA LYS A 80 -17.38 -4.75 8.30
C LYS A 80 -16.90 -4.20 9.63
N LEU A 81 -16.08 -4.98 10.36
CA LEU A 81 -15.54 -4.57 11.66
C LEU A 81 -14.64 -3.36 11.56
N HIS A 82 -13.76 -3.27 10.57
CA HIS A 82 -12.91 -2.09 10.37
C HIS A 82 -13.71 -0.85 9.96
N CYS A 83 -14.74 -1.00 9.14
CA CYS A 83 -15.64 0.11 8.81
C CYS A 83 -16.45 0.57 10.03
N ALA A 84 -16.91 -0.37 10.87
CA ALA A 84 -17.61 -0.05 12.11
C ALA A 84 -16.68 0.65 13.12
N ASP A 85 -15.44 0.19 13.28
CA ASP A 85 -14.44 0.80 14.14
C ASP A 85 -14.15 2.26 13.73
N ASN A 86 -14.05 2.52 12.43
CA ASN A 86 -13.86 3.87 11.90
C ASN A 86 -15.07 4.80 12.15
N LEU A 87 -16.27 4.25 12.21
CA LEU A 87 -17.50 4.98 12.54
C LEU A 87 -17.67 5.23 14.05
N ILE A 88 -17.10 4.34 14.88
CA ILE A 88 -17.16 4.41 16.36
C ILE A 88 -15.91 5.11 16.87
N ASP A 89 -15.71 6.35 16.44
CA ASP A 89 -14.59 7.21 16.81
C ASP A 89 -14.82 7.95 18.14
N GLU A 90 -13.82 8.73 18.56
CA GLU A 90 -13.93 9.58 19.78
C GLU A 90 -15.08 10.59 19.71
N LYS A 91 -15.41 11.07 18.51
CA LYS A 91 -16.53 11.99 18.29
C LYS A 91 -17.84 11.28 18.52
N PHE A 92 -18.02 10.07 18.01
CA PHE A 92 -19.22 9.25 18.30
C PHE A 92 -19.39 9.03 19.81
N ILE A 93 -18.32 8.64 20.51
CA ILE A 93 -18.36 8.44 21.98
C ILE A 93 -18.75 9.73 22.71
N SER A 94 -18.21 10.88 22.28
CA SER A 94 -18.59 12.18 22.82
C SER A 94 -20.06 12.50 22.56
N ASP A 95 -20.54 12.30 21.31
CA ASP A 95 -21.91 12.58 20.92
C ASP A 95 -22.92 11.67 21.67
N LEU A 96 -22.56 10.42 21.89
CA LEU A 96 -23.35 9.47 22.67
C LEU A 96 -23.48 9.93 24.14
N ARG A 97 -22.37 10.34 24.78
CA ARG A 97 -22.36 10.84 26.17
C ARG A 97 -23.20 12.11 26.35
N HIS A 98 -23.25 12.96 25.34
CA HIS A 98 -24.01 14.21 25.36
C HIS A 98 -25.40 14.07 24.76
N HIS A 99 -25.86 12.84 24.51
CA HIS A 99 -27.20 12.52 23.96
C HIS A 99 -27.51 13.26 22.64
N ARG A 100 -26.53 13.45 21.77
CA ARG A 100 -26.71 14.14 20.49
C ARG A 100 -27.36 13.22 19.45
N PRO A 101 -28.26 13.76 18.59
CA PRO A 101 -28.92 12.95 17.53
C PRO A 101 -27.93 12.37 16.50
N SER A 102 -26.71 12.96 16.35
CA SER A 102 -25.65 12.43 15.52
C SER A 102 -25.21 11.02 15.90
N ALA A 103 -25.22 10.69 17.20
CA ALA A 103 -24.91 9.36 17.69
C ALA A 103 -25.91 8.30 17.17
N LEU A 104 -27.20 8.63 17.09
CA LEU A 104 -28.22 7.72 16.55
C LEU A 104 -27.98 7.42 15.08
N ARG A 105 -27.55 8.42 14.28
CA ARG A 105 -27.22 8.20 12.86
C ARG A 105 -26.01 7.28 12.70
N THR A 106 -25.00 7.40 13.57
CA THR A 106 -23.86 6.49 13.56
C THR A 106 -24.26 5.07 13.91
N ILE A 107 -25.10 4.87 14.93
CA ILE A 107 -25.66 3.57 15.30
C ILE A 107 -26.44 2.95 14.12
N GLU A 108 -27.28 3.74 13.46
CA GLU A 108 -28.04 3.29 12.29
C GLU A 108 -27.11 2.85 11.15
N ARG A 109 -26.04 3.61 10.86
CA ARG A 109 -25.04 3.26 9.82
C ARG A 109 -24.31 1.97 10.16
N VAL A 110 -23.85 1.80 11.41
CA VAL A 110 -23.21 0.56 11.87
C VAL A 110 -24.17 -0.62 11.79
N SER A 111 -25.43 -0.44 12.20
CA SER A 111 -26.46 -1.47 12.09
C SER A 111 -26.70 -1.88 10.63
N LYS A 112 -26.88 -0.92 9.74
CA LYS A 112 -27.03 -1.19 8.29
C LYS A 112 -25.84 -1.94 7.71
N LEU A 113 -24.64 -1.58 8.12
CA LEU A 113 -23.40 -2.23 7.66
C LEU A 113 -23.26 -3.68 8.17
N CYS A 114 -23.72 -3.97 9.39
CA CYS A 114 -23.49 -5.28 10.02
C CYS A 114 -24.62 -6.28 9.76
N ILE A 115 -25.87 -5.83 9.79
CA ILE A 115 -27.06 -6.67 9.77
C ILE A 115 -28.15 -6.17 8.80
N GLY A 116 -27.89 -5.15 7.99
CA GLY A 116 -28.84 -4.67 6.98
C GLY A 116 -29.07 -5.67 5.86
N GLU A 117 -30.18 -5.54 5.16
CA GLU A 117 -30.55 -6.35 4.00
C GLU A 117 -30.32 -5.59 2.68
N ASP A 118 -30.18 -4.26 2.74
CA ASP A 118 -29.95 -3.41 1.59
C ASP A 118 -28.49 -3.51 1.11
N SER A 119 -28.28 -3.32 -0.18
CA SER A 119 -26.93 -3.28 -0.75
C SER A 119 -26.07 -2.19 -0.13
N VAL A 120 -24.82 -2.53 0.17
CA VAL A 120 -23.84 -1.59 0.73
C VAL A 120 -23.34 -0.67 -0.39
N THR A 121 -23.65 0.62 -0.27
CA THR A 121 -23.26 1.64 -1.27
C THR A 121 -22.06 2.49 -0.84
N SER A 122 -21.63 2.39 0.42
CA SER A 122 -20.47 3.13 0.95
C SER A 122 -19.84 2.39 2.13
N LEU A 123 -18.54 2.26 2.08
CA LEU A 123 -17.71 1.66 3.11
C LEU A 123 -16.78 2.72 3.72
N ASP A 124 -17.02 3.07 4.98
CA ASP A 124 -16.17 4.00 5.73
C ASP A 124 -14.90 3.32 6.24
N LEU A 125 -14.02 2.99 5.32
CA LEU A 125 -12.72 2.41 5.63
C LEU A 125 -11.64 3.50 5.68
N ASP A 126 -10.79 3.50 6.71
CA ASP A 126 -9.57 4.30 6.69
C ASP A 126 -8.60 3.69 5.65
N LYS A 127 -8.31 4.45 4.60
CA LYS A 127 -7.51 4.04 3.44
C LYS A 127 -6.07 4.57 3.49
N THR A 128 -5.73 5.32 4.55
CA THR A 128 -4.46 6.02 4.66
C THR A 128 -3.44 5.23 5.45
N PHE A 129 -2.17 5.49 5.15
CA PHE A 129 -1.07 5.05 6.00
C PHE A 129 -1.10 5.79 7.33
N ASP A 130 -0.76 5.07 8.41
CA ASP A 130 -0.38 5.70 9.67
C ASP A 130 0.98 6.40 9.46
N TYR A 131 0.97 7.70 9.20
CA TYR A 131 2.15 8.51 8.87
C TYR A 131 3.25 8.48 9.93
N GLY A 132 2.96 8.05 11.15
CA GLY A 132 3.96 7.86 12.23
C GLY A 132 4.65 6.48 12.19
N ARG A 133 4.19 5.52 11.38
CA ARG A 133 4.64 4.12 11.42
C ARG A 133 4.79 3.53 10.03
N HIS A 134 5.79 4.03 9.29
CA HIS A 134 6.12 3.51 7.96
C HIS A 134 6.77 2.11 8.01
N GLY A 135 6.92 1.49 6.84
CA GLY A 135 7.56 0.19 6.65
C GLY A 135 6.57 -0.98 6.64
N GLN A 136 7.12 -2.20 6.77
CA GLN A 136 6.34 -3.43 6.62
C GLN A 136 5.11 -3.50 7.54
N LYS A 137 5.22 -3.03 8.80
CA LYS A 137 4.12 -3.09 9.78
C LYS A 137 2.94 -2.20 9.38
N ALA A 138 3.21 -1.03 8.77
CA ALA A 138 2.16 -0.15 8.27
C ALA A 138 1.42 -0.80 7.08
N ILE A 139 2.14 -1.48 6.19
CA ILE A 139 1.56 -2.21 5.06
C ILE A 139 0.67 -3.35 5.58
N VAL A 140 1.16 -4.20 6.49
CA VAL A 140 0.34 -5.27 7.08
C VAL A 140 -0.94 -4.70 7.69
N ARG A 141 -0.84 -3.60 8.47
CA ARG A 141 -2.01 -2.95 9.08
C ARG A 141 -2.97 -2.40 8.03
N LEU A 142 -2.47 -1.75 6.98
CA LEU A 142 -3.30 -1.22 5.91
C LEU A 142 -4.10 -2.32 5.21
N PHE A 143 -3.44 -3.42 4.86
CA PHE A 143 -4.07 -4.54 4.14
C PHE A 143 -4.92 -5.43 5.05
N SER A 144 -4.64 -5.50 6.36
CA SER A 144 -5.50 -6.22 7.31
C SER A 144 -6.90 -5.65 7.38
N ARG A 145 -7.07 -4.34 7.12
CA ARG A 145 -8.39 -3.67 7.09
C ARG A 145 -9.33 -4.24 6.02
N ILE A 146 -8.78 -4.81 4.95
CA ILE A 146 -9.52 -5.50 3.89
C ILE A 146 -9.40 -7.03 3.97
N GLY A 147 -8.94 -7.55 5.10
CA GLY A 147 -8.82 -8.98 5.37
C GLY A 147 -7.58 -9.65 4.76
N VAL A 148 -6.58 -8.90 4.29
CA VAL A 148 -5.30 -9.44 3.82
C VAL A 148 -4.27 -9.34 4.94
N THR A 149 -4.22 -10.33 5.83
CA THR A 149 -3.32 -10.34 7.01
C THR A 149 -1.90 -10.84 6.69
N ASP A 150 -1.77 -11.59 5.61
CA ASP A 150 -0.56 -12.28 5.15
C ASP A 150 -0.02 -11.68 3.84
N VAL A 151 -0.09 -10.35 3.69
CA VAL A 151 0.20 -9.64 2.42
C VAL A 151 1.58 -9.97 1.83
N PHE A 152 2.58 -10.21 2.65
CA PHE A 152 3.93 -10.53 2.17
C PHE A 152 4.09 -12.01 1.80
N GLU A 153 3.46 -12.90 2.53
CA GLU A 153 3.43 -14.33 2.28
C GLU A 153 2.61 -14.64 1.02
N SER A 154 1.51 -13.92 0.82
CA SER A 154 0.66 -14.01 -0.38
C SER A 154 1.30 -13.39 -1.63
N CYS A 155 2.28 -12.49 -1.46
CA CYS A 155 2.95 -11.79 -2.55
C CYS A 155 4.45 -12.12 -2.67
N PRO A 156 4.87 -13.39 -2.72
CA PRO A 156 6.28 -13.73 -2.80
C PRO A 156 6.90 -13.25 -4.12
N ILE A 157 8.07 -12.64 -4.04
CA ILE A 157 8.85 -12.20 -5.20
C ILE A 157 10.18 -12.93 -5.27
N PHE A 158 10.73 -13.01 -6.48
CA PHE A 158 11.91 -13.82 -6.76
C PHE A 158 12.81 -13.13 -7.79
N GLU A 159 14.10 -13.42 -7.68
CA GLU A 159 15.05 -13.14 -8.74
C GLU A 159 15.73 -14.42 -9.23
N TYR A 160 16.35 -14.32 -10.40
CA TYR A 160 17.11 -15.40 -10.97
C TYR A 160 18.60 -15.07 -10.91
N VAL A 161 19.34 -15.86 -10.16
CA VAL A 161 20.79 -15.72 -10.03
C VAL A 161 21.48 -16.77 -10.90
N GLN A 162 22.45 -16.33 -11.70
CA GLN A 162 23.28 -17.25 -12.48
C GLN A 162 24.29 -17.91 -11.55
N THR A 163 24.28 -19.23 -11.51
CA THR A 163 25.25 -20.06 -10.79
C THR A 163 26.08 -20.88 -11.77
N ILE A 164 27.11 -21.58 -11.26
CA ILE A 164 27.94 -22.48 -12.09
C ILE A 164 27.09 -23.61 -12.70
N THR A 165 26.05 -24.04 -11.99
CA THR A 165 25.16 -25.16 -12.40
C THR A 165 23.96 -24.70 -13.21
N GLY A 166 23.79 -23.40 -13.43
CA GLY A 166 22.67 -22.84 -14.19
C GLY A 166 21.96 -21.69 -13.50
N ARG A 167 20.74 -21.39 -13.93
CA ARG A 167 19.94 -20.28 -13.39
C ARG A 167 19.05 -20.75 -12.24
N VAL A 168 19.29 -20.22 -11.05
CA VAL A 168 18.54 -20.59 -9.82
C VAL A 168 17.58 -19.44 -9.45
N ARG A 169 16.36 -19.82 -9.06
CA ARG A 169 15.35 -18.90 -8.54
C ARG A 169 15.57 -18.70 -7.04
N VAL A 170 15.80 -17.45 -6.62
CA VAL A 170 16.07 -17.08 -5.23
C VAL A 170 14.94 -16.18 -4.72
N PRO A 171 14.35 -16.44 -3.54
CA PRO A 171 13.35 -15.56 -2.96
C PRO A 171 13.98 -14.24 -2.52
N ILE A 172 13.25 -13.15 -2.71
CA ILE A 172 13.64 -11.81 -2.26
C ILE A 172 12.88 -11.49 -0.98
N HIS A 173 13.59 -11.02 0.03
CA HIS A 173 13.02 -10.58 1.30
C HIS A 173 12.48 -9.15 1.19
N ILE A 174 11.32 -8.98 0.52
CA ILE A 174 10.72 -7.67 0.23
C ILE A 174 10.44 -6.83 1.48
N GLN A 175 10.12 -7.46 2.61
CA GLN A 175 9.94 -6.78 3.90
C GLN A 175 11.22 -6.05 4.33
N GLY A 176 12.38 -6.67 4.12
CA GLY A 176 13.69 -6.06 4.38
C GLY A 176 13.95 -4.84 3.50
N ASP A 177 13.62 -4.95 2.20
CA ASP A 177 13.78 -3.84 1.26
C ASP A 177 12.89 -2.64 1.62
N ILE A 178 11.63 -2.90 1.98
CA ILE A 178 10.69 -1.86 2.40
C ILE A 178 11.16 -1.17 3.68
N ASN A 179 11.63 -1.94 4.66
CA ASN A 179 12.19 -1.37 5.89
C ASN A 179 13.45 -0.55 5.64
N ALA A 180 14.34 -1.02 4.76
CA ALA A 180 15.54 -0.29 4.35
C ALA A 180 15.17 1.06 3.69
N LEU A 181 14.22 1.03 2.74
CA LEU A 181 13.73 2.24 2.08
C LEU A 181 13.10 3.22 3.07
N THR A 182 12.30 2.74 4.02
CA THR A 182 11.71 3.56 5.08
C THR A 182 12.79 4.20 5.96
N ASN A 183 13.80 3.44 6.37
CA ASN A 183 14.92 3.95 7.15
C ASN A 183 15.71 5.00 6.37
N TYR A 184 16.01 4.79 5.09
CA TYR A 184 16.67 5.79 4.25
C TYR A 184 15.87 7.09 4.12
N ARG A 185 14.54 6.98 3.91
CA ARG A 185 13.65 8.14 3.89
C ARG A 185 13.72 8.92 5.20
N ASN A 186 13.65 8.23 6.33
CA ASN A 186 13.71 8.88 7.64
C ASN A 186 15.05 9.57 7.88
N THR A 187 16.17 8.90 7.58
CA THR A 187 17.52 9.49 7.67
C THR A 187 17.66 10.74 6.80
N ILE A 188 17.07 10.75 5.60
CA ILE A 188 17.09 11.93 4.73
C ILE A 188 16.26 13.07 5.31
N LEU A 189 15.05 12.78 5.81
CA LEU A 189 14.10 13.81 6.26
C LEU A 189 14.43 14.38 7.63
N HIS A 190 14.96 13.58 8.54
CA HIS A 190 15.25 14.00 9.91
C HIS A 190 16.69 14.47 10.11
N ASP A 191 17.64 13.80 9.46
CA ASP A 191 19.07 14.02 9.69
C ASP A 191 19.76 14.75 8.53
N ASP A 192 19.08 14.93 7.41
CA ASP A 192 19.62 15.46 6.14
C ASP A 192 20.87 14.71 5.63
N VAL A 193 21.07 13.45 6.06
CA VAL A 193 22.22 12.63 5.70
C VAL A 193 21.94 11.88 4.40
N THR A 194 22.97 11.74 3.54
CA THR A 194 22.88 10.88 2.37
C THR A 194 23.13 9.44 2.78
N PRO A 195 22.14 8.54 2.59
CA PRO A 195 22.33 7.13 2.92
C PRO A 195 23.45 6.48 2.09
N SER A 196 24.15 5.52 2.72
CA SER A 196 25.17 4.72 2.03
C SER A 196 24.53 3.68 1.11
N VAL A 197 23.95 4.16 -0.01
CA VAL A 197 23.29 3.34 -1.02
C VAL A 197 23.67 3.82 -2.42
N THR A 198 23.87 2.89 -3.32
CA THR A 198 24.23 3.18 -4.71
C THR A 198 22.98 3.36 -5.58
N HIS A 199 23.14 4.07 -6.71
CA HIS A 199 22.08 4.17 -7.71
C HIS A 199 21.64 2.80 -8.27
N GLN A 200 22.52 1.79 -8.24
CA GLN A 200 22.19 0.43 -8.66
C GLN A 200 21.28 -0.26 -7.63
N GLN A 201 21.60 -0.17 -6.34
CA GLN A 201 20.74 -0.72 -5.28
C GLN A 201 19.34 -0.10 -5.29
N ILE A 202 19.22 1.22 -5.57
CA ILE A 202 17.89 1.85 -5.71
C ILE A 202 17.12 1.27 -6.90
N ARG A 203 17.79 0.95 -8.01
CA ARG A 203 17.14 0.25 -9.14
C ARG A 203 16.67 -1.15 -8.78
N ASP A 204 17.43 -1.85 -7.96
CA ASP A 204 17.06 -3.18 -7.51
C ASP A 204 15.83 -3.10 -6.59
N TYR A 205 15.80 -2.15 -5.64
CA TYR A 205 14.58 -1.86 -4.87
C TYR A 205 13.38 -1.53 -5.76
N GLN A 206 13.55 -0.63 -6.74
CA GLN A 206 12.49 -0.30 -7.69
C GLN A 206 11.94 -1.54 -8.40
N LYS A 207 12.83 -2.44 -8.87
CA LYS A 207 12.45 -3.69 -9.53
C LYS A 207 11.68 -4.62 -8.59
N HIS A 208 12.09 -4.72 -7.33
CA HIS A 208 11.42 -5.53 -6.32
C HIS A 208 10.03 -4.99 -6.00
N LEU A 209 9.89 -3.67 -5.82
CA LEU A 209 8.59 -3.03 -5.61
C LEU A 209 7.63 -3.24 -6.79
N VAL A 210 8.13 -3.20 -8.03
CA VAL A 210 7.34 -3.51 -9.24
C VAL A 210 6.87 -4.98 -9.24
N GLN A 211 7.72 -5.91 -8.85
CA GLN A 211 7.32 -7.31 -8.77
C GLN A 211 6.26 -7.51 -7.67
N PHE A 212 6.48 -6.89 -6.51
CA PHE A 212 5.54 -6.94 -5.40
C PHE A 212 4.18 -6.34 -5.78
N SER A 213 4.15 -5.14 -6.38
CA SER A 213 2.90 -4.51 -6.83
C SER A 213 2.12 -5.39 -7.82
N ASN A 214 2.82 -6.03 -8.76
CA ASN A 214 2.18 -6.96 -9.69
C ASN A 214 1.57 -8.19 -9.01
N ARG A 215 2.20 -8.70 -7.95
CA ARG A 215 1.67 -9.83 -7.17
C ARG A 215 0.48 -9.39 -6.34
N LEU A 216 0.59 -8.24 -5.69
CA LEU A 216 -0.45 -7.66 -4.86
C LEU A 216 -1.75 -7.47 -5.65
N ILE A 217 -1.69 -6.89 -6.85
CA ILE A 217 -2.86 -6.74 -7.72
C ILE A 217 -3.53 -8.08 -8.01
N ARG A 218 -2.76 -9.12 -8.31
CA ARG A 218 -3.34 -10.46 -8.56
C ARG A 218 -4.06 -11.03 -7.34
N VAL A 219 -3.46 -10.86 -6.15
CA VAL A 219 -4.09 -11.30 -4.89
C VAL A 219 -5.41 -10.57 -4.67
N LEU A 220 -5.46 -9.26 -4.96
CA LEU A 220 -6.68 -8.48 -4.81
C LEU A 220 -7.73 -8.81 -5.88
N ASP A 221 -7.33 -9.00 -7.14
CA ASP A 221 -8.22 -9.47 -8.23
C ASP A 221 -8.87 -10.82 -7.89
N ASP A 222 -8.07 -11.76 -7.38
CA ASP A 222 -8.56 -13.07 -6.95
C ASP A 222 -9.57 -12.94 -5.81
N ARG A 223 -9.31 -12.08 -4.81
CA ARG A 223 -10.23 -11.82 -3.70
C ARG A 223 -11.54 -11.18 -4.14
N VAL A 224 -11.48 -10.14 -4.98
CA VAL A 224 -12.69 -9.54 -5.58
C VAL A 224 -13.50 -10.60 -6.32
N SER A 225 -12.86 -11.43 -7.11
CA SER A 225 -13.52 -12.50 -7.85
C SER A 225 -14.20 -13.53 -6.96
N HIS A 226 -13.74 -13.73 -5.72
CA HIS A 226 -14.38 -14.63 -4.74
C HIS A 226 -15.55 -13.98 -4.02
N ILE A 227 -15.51 -12.65 -3.83
CA ILE A 227 -16.59 -11.90 -3.20
C ILE A 227 -17.78 -11.73 -4.16
N VAL A 228 -17.53 -11.62 -5.47
CA VAL A 228 -18.55 -11.35 -6.51
C VAL A 228 -19.23 -12.63 -7.01
N ARG A 229 -18.84 -13.80 -6.57
CA ARG A 229 -19.47 -15.09 -6.91
C ARG A 229 -20.55 -15.49 -5.93
#